data_5be56869a865d614e70903326083a70b
#
_entry.id   5be56869a865d614e70903326083a70b
#
_cell.length_a   1.000
_cell.length_b   1.000
_cell.length_c   1.000
_cell.angle_alpha   90.00
_cell.angle_beta   90.00
_cell.angle_gamma   90.00
#
_symmetry.space_group_name_H-M   'P 1'
#
loop_
_entity.id
_entity.type
_entity.pdbx_description
1 polymer ?
#
loop_
_entity_poly.entity_id
_entity_poly.type
_entity_poly.pdbx_seq_one_letter_code
_entity_poly.pdbx_strand_id
1 'polypeptide(L)'
;NRRCVEKLRKLIKKDNIKQVACEEEIQQYVDKKILIDEKDIIKYLILEILEYIFEIQGKKMEQEDIYFLINKDEDIYLENIKTLSEKFKTTNIITEELSKFQKIVENIFEEETTIYLSNNKRKSLRRAKYIVNFDYGIGEIEKYNINRTAILINIEQKVKIESMAFEGISINNVNIQIPDELIEHFGRMMEKINKNILYMSLVNQKQELARIKDRIKEDNIHILNLIGDKGIISQEEFKRIP
;
A
#
# COMPACT_ATOMS: atom_id res chain seq x y z
N ASN A 1 16.47 -27.74 -9.79
CA ASN A 1 16.28 -27.55 -11.22
C ASN A 1 17.07 -26.38 -11.81
N ARG A 2 18.41 -26.39 -11.56
CA ARG A 2 19.34 -25.31 -11.97
C ARG A 2 19.25 -24.95 -13.47
N ARG A 3 19.05 -25.96 -14.33
CA ARG A 3 18.91 -25.74 -15.80
C ARG A 3 17.66 -24.93 -16.17
N CYS A 4 16.54 -25.10 -15.46
CA CYS A 4 15.31 -24.34 -15.73
C CYS A 4 15.49 -22.87 -15.32
N VAL A 5 16.13 -22.62 -14.18
CA VAL A 5 16.46 -21.25 -13.72
C VAL A 5 17.39 -20.53 -14.70
N GLU A 6 18.41 -21.22 -15.19
CA GLU A 6 19.34 -20.65 -16.18
C GLU A 6 18.63 -20.33 -17.51
N LYS A 7 17.73 -21.21 -17.96
CA LYS A 7 16.88 -20.93 -19.14
C LYS A 7 15.97 -19.73 -18.92
N LEU A 8 15.30 -19.65 -17.77
CA LEU A 8 14.44 -18.50 -17.40
C LEU A 8 15.24 -17.20 -17.46
N ARG A 9 16.40 -17.14 -16.82
CA ARG A 9 17.27 -15.95 -16.82
C ARG A 9 17.74 -15.56 -18.21
N LYS A 10 18.04 -16.55 -19.08
CA LYS A 10 18.39 -16.29 -20.48
C LYS A 10 17.23 -15.72 -21.28
N LEU A 11 16.03 -16.24 -21.10
CA LEU A 11 14.81 -15.71 -21.75
C LEU A 11 14.52 -14.27 -21.31
N ILE A 12 14.54 -14.00 -19.99
CA ILE A 12 14.34 -12.65 -19.44
C ILE A 12 15.31 -11.65 -20.10
N LYS A 13 16.59 -12.00 -20.21
CA LYS A 13 17.59 -11.13 -20.83
C LYS A 13 17.42 -11.01 -22.33
N LYS A 14 17.19 -12.13 -23.04
CA LYS A 14 17.07 -12.17 -24.51
C LYS A 14 15.88 -11.32 -24.97
N ASP A 15 14.74 -11.46 -24.32
CA ASP A 15 13.50 -10.83 -24.73
C ASP A 15 13.27 -9.48 -24.02
N ASN A 16 14.30 -8.98 -23.27
CA ASN A 16 14.28 -7.71 -22.52
C ASN A 16 13.02 -7.56 -21.66
N ILE A 17 12.64 -8.64 -20.97
CA ILE A 17 11.44 -8.68 -20.12
C ILE A 17 11.64 -7.72 -18.94
N LYS A 18 10.69 -6.78 -18.76
CA LYS A 18 10.75 -5.74 -17.74
C LYS A 18 9.99 -6.10 -16.46
N GLN A 19 9.02 -7.00 -16.57
CA GLN A 19 8.20 -7.44 -15.44
C GLN A 19 7.90 -8.93 -15.53
N VAL A 20 7.90 -9.58 -14.37
CA VAL A 20 7.64 -11.03 -14.26
C VAL A 20 6.62 -11.28 -13.17
N ALA A 21 5.50 -11.91 -13.54
CA ALA A 21 4.56 -12.52 -12.63
C ALA A 21 4.83 -14.02 -12.56
N CYS A 22 5.07 -14.59 -11.40
CA CYS A 22 5.34 -16.02 -11.25
C CYS A 22 4.89 -16.55 -9.89
N GLU A 23 4.84 -17.88 -9.79
CA GLU A 23 4.57 -18.62 -8.55
C GLU A 23 5.62 -18.27 -7.46
N GLU A 24 5.20 -18.28 -6.19
CA GLU A 24 6.05 -17.91 -5.05
C GLU A 24 7.38 -18.70 -5.01
N GLU A 25 7.31 -20.00 -5.32
CA GLU A 25 8.50 -20.85 -5.36
C GLU A 25 9.55 -20.43 -6.40
N ILE A 26 9.12 -19.72 -7.46
CA ILE A 26 9.98 -19.25 -8.54
C ILE A 26 10.55 -17.86 -8.26
N GLN A 27 9.86 -17.05 -7.46
CA GLN A 27 10.22 -15.65 -7.17
C GLN A 27 11.67 -15.52 -6.66
N GLN A 28 12.15 -16.45 -5.84
CA GLN A 28 13.52 -16.45 -5.32
C GLN A 28 14.62 -16.52 -6.41
N TYR A 29 14.26 -16.89 -7.64
CA TYR A 29 15.19 -17.02 -8.77
C TYR A 29 15.12 -15.85 -9.76
N VAL A 30 14.15 -14.96 -9.58
CA VAL A 30 13.91 -13.76 -10.42
C VAL A 30 14.52 -12.55 -9.73
N ASP A 31 15.02 -11.59 -10.51
CA ASP A 31 15.49 -10.32 -9.96
C ASP A 31 14.30 -9.55 -9.37
N LYS A 32 14.44 -9.13 -8.11
CA LYS A 32 13.39 -8.38 -7.41
C LYS A 32 12.96 -7.10 -8.13
N LYS A 33 13.84 -6.50 -8.93
CA LYS A 33 13.56 -5.28 -9.69
C LYS A 33 12.53 -5.45 -10.81
N ILE A 34 12.35 -6.69 -11.29
CA ILE A 34 11.41 -7.01 -12.37
C ILE A 34 10.27 -7.90 -11.88
N LEU A 35 10.30 -8.30 -10.61
CA LEU A 35 9.27 -9.12 -10.01
C LEU A 35 8.08 -8.24 -9.62
N ILE A 36 6.87 -8.66 -10.00
CA ILE A 36 5.64 -8.03 -9.52
C ILE A 36 5.32 -8.60 -8.15
N ASP A 37 5.17 -7.74 -7.15
CA ASP A 37 4.77 -8.11 -5.80
C ASP A 37 3.24 -8.09 -5.67
N GLU A 38 2.70 -8.99 -4.85
CA GLU A 38 1.27 -9.03 -4.52
C GLU A 38 0.76 -7.74 -3.86
N LYS A 39 1.67 -6.98 -3.24
CA LYS A 39 1.40 -5.72 -2.57
C LYS A 39 1.40 -4.51 -3.51
N ASP A 40 1.90 -4.65 -4.73
CA ASP A 40 2.01 -3.52 -5.66
C ASP A 40 0.68 -2.81 -5.90
N ILE A 41 -0.44 -3.51 -5.75
CA ILE A 41 -1.77 -2.95 -5.90
C ILE A 41 -2.16 -2.02 -4.75
N ILE A 42 -1.66 -2.24 -3.53
CA ILE A 42 -2.08 -1.48 -2.33
C ILE A 42 -1.86 0.02 -2.55
N LYS A 43 -0.74 0.42 -3.13
CA LYS A 43 -0.41 1.83 -3.37
C LYS A 43 -1.39 2.55 -4.30
N TYR A 44 -2.17 1.81 -5.09
CA TYR A 44 -3.21 2.36 -5.96
C TYR A 44 -4.60 2.36 -5.31
N LEU A 45 -4.78 1.61 -4.21
CA LEU A 45 -6.07 1.42 -3.53
C LEU A 45 -6.11 2.01 -2.12
N ILE A 46 -5.20 2.94 -1.78
CA ILE A 46 -5.14 3.49 -0.40
C ILE A 46 -6.43 4.22 -0.03
N LEU A 47 -6.98 5.00 -0.95
CA LEU A 47 -8.24 5.71 -0.72
C LEU A 47 -9.39 4.72 -0.51
N GLU A 48 -9.54 3.74 -1.38
CA GLU A 48 -10.57 2.71 -1.31
C GLU A 48 -10.45 1.86 -0.03
N ILE A 49 -9.21 1.57 0.42
CA ILE A 49 -8.96 0.89 1.70
C ILE A 49 -9.46 1.75 2.87
N LEU A 50 -9.16 3.04 2.86
CA LEU A 50 -9.62 3.95 3.90
C LEU A 50 -11.14 4.12 3.87
N GLU A 51 -11.74 4.31 2.69
CA GLU A 51 -13.20 4.37 2.51
C GLU A 51 -13.88 3.13 3.08
N TYR A 52 -13.38 1.93 2.76
CA TYR A 52 -13.87 0.66 3.31
C TYR A 52 -13.78 0.62 4.85
N ILE A 53 -12.67 1.06 5.44
CA ILE A 53 -12.49 1.10 6.90
C ILE A 53 -13.47 2.08 7.55
N PHE A 54 -13.57 3.29 6.99
CA PHE A 54 -14.42 4.36 7.53
C PHE A 54 -15.91 4.00 7.43
N GLU A 55 -16.33 3.33 6.36
CA GLU A 55 -17.68 2.80 6.20
C GLU A 55 -18.01 1.79 7.31
N ILE A 56 -17.12 0.81 7.56
CA ILE A 56 -17.30 -0.17 8.63
C ILE A 56 -17.38 0.49 10.01
N GLN A 57 -16.58 1.53 10.25
CA GLN A 57 -16.57 2.25 11.52
C GLN A 57 -17.72 3.26 11.67
N GLY A 58 -18.44 3.57 10.59
CA GLY A 58 -19.48 4.61 10.59
C GLY A 58 -18.94 6.01 10.87
N LYS A 59 -17.67 6.27 10.50
CA LYS A 59 -16.97 7.54 10.71
C LYS A 59 -16.83 8.32 9.41
N LYS A 60 -16.43 9.59 9.51
CA LYS A 60 -16.17 10.48 8.38
C LYS A 60 -14.72 10.92 8.38
N MET A 61 -14.05 10.81 7.23
CA MET A 61 -12.64 11.18 7.08
C MET A 61 -12.40 12.66 7.41
N GLU A 62 -13.34 13.54 7.07
CA GLU A 62 -13.22 14.99 7.30
C GLU A 62 -13.16 15.36 8.79
N GLN A 63 -13.43 14.42 9.69
CA GLN A 63 -13.37 14.61 11.14
C GLN A 63 -12.09 14.07 11.77
N GLU A 64 -11.29 13.32 11.01
CA GLU A 64 -10.12 12.62 11.51
C GLU A 64 -8.81 13.16 10.87
N ASP A 65 -7.70 12.93 11.57
CA ASP A 65 -6.37 13.27 11.10
C ASP A 65 -5.72 12.03 10.44
N ILE A 66 -5.02 12.25 9.32
CA ILE A 66 -4.22 11.20 8.67
C ILE A 66 -2.73 11.46 8.87
N TYR A 67 -1.96 10.37 9.01
CA TYR A 67 -0.51 10.40 9.20
C TYR A 67 0.18 9.57 8.12
N PHE A 68 1.17 10.16 7.47
CA PHE A 68 1.99 9.51 6.45
C PHE A 68 3.40 9.33 6.96
N LEU A 69 3.91 8.11 6.93
CA LEU A 69 5.31 7.78 7.16
C LEU A 69 6.00 7.64 5.81
N ILE A 70 6.88 8.59 5.48
CA ILE A 70 7.45 8.66 4.13
C ILE A 70 8.82 9.35 4.11
N ASN A 71 9.77 8.76 3.36
CA ASN A 71 11.08 9.36 3.06
C ASN A 71 11.32 9.47 1.54
N LYS A 72 10.67 8.61 0.74
CA LYS A 72 10.78 8.62 -0.72
C LYS A 72 9.71 9.52 -1.33
N ASP A 73 10.07 10.19 -2.42
CA ASP A 73 9.21 11.10 -3.17
C ASP A 73 8.71 10.46 -4.48
N GLU A 74 8.29 9.19 -4.41
CA GLU A 74 7.68 8.54 -5.57
C GLU A 74 6.37 9.22 -5.95
N ASP A 75 6.15 9.44 -7.25
CA ASP A 75 4.97 10.16 -7.77
C ASP A 75 3.65 9.57 -7.25
N ILE A 76 3.55 8.23 -7.17
CA ILE A 76 2.34 7.56 -6.65
C ILE A 76 2.10 7.88 -5.17
N TYR A 77 3.15 8.05 -4.37
CA TYR A 77 3.00 8.38 -2.96
C TYR A 77 2.54 9.82 -2.78
N LEU A 78 3.15 10.75 -3.54
CA LEU A 78 2.78 12.17 -3.50
C LEU A 78 1.35 12.39 -3.98
N GLU A 79 0.92 11.69 -5.03
CA GLU A 79 -0.45 11.73 -5.53
C GLU A 79 -1.46 11.19 -4.49
N ASN A 80 -1.13 10.10 -3.80
CA ASN A 80 -1.97 9.59 -2.72
C ASN A 80 -2.06 10.58 -1.55
N ILE A 81 -0.93 11.18 -1.14
CA ILE A 81 -0.94 12.21 -0.08
C ILE A 81 -1.82 13.38 -0.49
N LYS A 82 -1.70 13.87 -1.73
CA LYS A 82 -2.54 14.94 -2.26
C LYS A 82 -4.01 14.58 -2.20
N THR A 83 -4.40 13.46 -2.79
CA THR A 83 -5.80 12.99 -2.82
C THR A 83 -6.39 12.85 -1.41
N LEU A 84 -5.62 12.30 -0.46
CA LEU A 84 -6.10 12.08 0.90
C LEU A 84 -6.09 13.36 1.73
N SER A 85 -5.20 14.32 1.47
CA SER A 85 -5.19 15.60 2.16
C SER A 85 -6.46 16.43 1.94
N GLU A 86 -7.15 16.21 0.83
CA GLU A 86 -8.44 16.83 0.51
C GLU A 86 -9.63 16.17 1.24
N LYS A 87 -9.44 14.96 1.76
CA LYS A 87 -10.48 14.15 2.39
C LYS A 87 -10.44 14.19 3.91
N PHE A 88 -9.28 14.42 4.50
CA PHE A 88 -9.08 14.39 5.94
C PHE A 88 -9.03 15.79 6.54
N LYS A 89 -9.36 15.88 7.85
CA LYS A 89 -9.33 17.15 8.60
C LYS A 89 -7.94 17.78 8.59
N THR A 90 -6.92 16.99 8.87
CA THR A 90 -5.52 17.39 8.83
C THR A 90 -4.65 16.28 8.25
N THR A 91 -3.59 16.69 7.59
CA THR A 91 -2.56 15.80 7.03
C THR A 91 -1.26 15.99 7.78
N ASN A 92 -0.71 14.89 8.32
CA ASN A 92 0.55 14.88 9.04
C ASN A 92 1.58 14.06 8.27
N ILE A 93 2.61 14.69 7.74
CA ILE A 93 3.72 14.03 7.05
C ILE A 93 4.88 13.87 8.01
N ILE A 94 5.27 12.62 8.27
CA ILE A 94 6.38 12.25 9.14
C ILE A 94 7.51 11.74 8.27
N THR A 95 8.63 12.48 8.25
CA THR A 95 9.78 12.19 7.38
C THR A 95 11.10 12.54 8.06
N GLU A 96 12.16 11.86 7.67
CA GLU A 96 13.54 12.27 8.01
C GLU A 96 14.05 13.37 7.05
N GLU A 97 13.45 13.49 5.87
CA GLU A 97 13.83 14.38 4.77
C GLU A 97 13.06 15.72 4.81
N LEU A 98 13.01 16.39 5.96
CA LEU A 98 12.18 17.60 6.18
C LEU A 98 12.35 18.66 5.10
N SER A 99 13.59 19.03 4.77
CA SER A 99 13.87 20.12 3.79
C SER A 99 13.40 19.76 2.38
N LYS A 100 13.42 18.48 2.03
CA LYS A 100 12.93 17.97 0.75
C LYS A 100 11.40 18.04 0.73
N PHE A 101 10.74 17.51 1.74
CA PHE A 101 9.28 17.47 1.82
C PHE A 101 8.67 18.86 2.03
N GLN A 102 9.37 19.79 2.66
CA GLN A 102 8.92 21.17 2.74
C GLN A 102 8.74 21.79 1.34
N LYS A 103 9.74 21.63 0.46
CA LYS A 103 9.65 22.10 -0.93
C LYS A 103 8.54 21.41 -1.71
N ILE A 104 8.34 20.12 -1.47
CA ILE A 104 7.27 19.35 -2.11
C ILE A 104 5.91 19.87 -1.69
N VAL A 105 5.71 20.09 -0.39
CA VAL A 105 4.45 20.63 0.16
C VAL A 105 4.16 22.01 -0.42
N GLU A 106 5.13 22.91 -0.44
CA GLU A 106 4.98 24.26 -1.00
C GLU A 106 4.61 24.27 -2.49
N ASN A 107 5.01 23.24 -3.26
CA ASN A 107 4.78 23.19 -4.71
C ASN A 107 3.52 22.41 -5.13
N ILE A 108 3.06 21.47 -4.31
CA ILE A 108 2.01 20.50 -4.73
C ILE A 108 0.66 20.83 -4.10
N PHE A 109 0.65 21.41 -2.89
CA PHE A 109 -0.57 21.58 -2.11
C PHE A 109 -1.08 23.03 -2.18
N GLU A 110 -2.40 23.15 -2.22
CA GLU A 110 -3.08 24.44 -2.19
C GLU A 110 -3.04 25.04 -0.76
N GLU A 111 -3.11 26.36 -0.65
CA GLU A 111 -3.03 27.10 0.62
C GLU A 111 -4.13 26.69 1.64
N GLU A 112 -5.25 26.17 1.16
CA GLU A 112 -6.39 25.78 2.01
C GLU A 112 -6.18 24.43 2.72
N THR A 113 -5.17 23.65 2.34
CA THR A 113 -4.95 22.32 2.91
C THR A 113 -4.08 22.39 4.18
N THR A 114 -4.59 21.89 5.31
CA THR A 114 -3.82 21.89 6.57
C THR A 114 -2.83 20.72 6.60
N ILE A 115 -1.56 21.01 6.34
CA ILE A 115 -0.48 20.02 6.34
C ILE A 115 0.55 20.35 7.43
N TYR A 116 0.84 19.35 8.27
CA TYR A 116 1.91 19.40 9.27
C TYR A 116 3.06 18.50 8.85
N LEU A 117 4.27 19.06 8.81
CA LEU A 117 5.49 18.35 8.51
C LEU A 117 6.32 18.17 9.80
N SER A 118 6.79 16.95 10.07
CA SER A 118 7.52 16.65 11.30
C SER A 118 8.52 15.50 11.11
N ASN A 119 9.64 15.58 11.82
CA ASN A 119 10.55 14.43 12.03
C ASN A 119 10.41 13.83 13.43
N ASN A 120 9.52 14.35 14.26
CA ASN A 120 9.29 13.85 15.61
C ASN A 120 8.38 12.62 15.62
N LYS A 121 8.90 11.48 15.19
CA LYS A 121 8.20 10.19 15.13
C LYS A 121 7.54 9.84 16.46
N ARG A 122 8.26 10.02 17.58
CA ARG A 122 7.78 9.65 18.92
C ARG A 122 6.49 10.36 19.32
N LYS A 123 6.42 11.68 19.08
CA LYS A 123 5.22 12.48 19.39
C LYS A 123 4.09 12.18 18.44
N SER A 124 4.39 12.11 17.16
CA SER A 124 3.41 11.91 16.09
C SER A 124 2.76 10.54 16.17
N LEU A 125 3.53 9.46 16.26
CA LEU A 125 2.99 8.09 16.28
C LEU A 125 2.12 7.78 17.51
N ARG A 126 2.40 8.41 18.66
CA ARG A 126 1.55 8.27 19.84
C ARG A 126 0.14 8.83 19.69
N ARG A 127 -0.07 9.76 18.74
CA ARG A 127 -1.36 10.42 18.49
C ARG A 127 -2.07 9.87 17.26
N ALA A 128 -1.31 9.30 16.34
CA ALA A 128 -1.78 8.86 15.05
C ALA A 128 -2.76 7.69 15.18
N LYS A 129 -4.01 7.88 14.73
CA LYS A 129 -5.03 6.83 14.64
C LYS A 129 -4.99 6.14 13.27
N TYR A 130 -4.91 6.90 12.21
CA TYR A 130 -4.85 6.41 10.83
C TYR A 130 -3.48 6.72 10.25
N ILE A 131 -2.72 5.67 9.92
CA ILE A 131 -1.34 5.77 9.47
C ILE A 131 -1.21 5.05 8.13
N VAL A 132 -0.69 5.75 7.13
CA VAL A 132 -0.21 5.15 5.89
C VAL A 132 1.31 5.13 5.94
N ASN A 133 1.87 3.95 5.99
CA ASN A 133 3.31 3.70 6.00
C ASN A 133 3.78 3.35 4.60
N PHE A 134 4.41 4.28 3.92
CA PHE A 134 4.93 4.06 2.58
C PHE A 134 6.21 3.23 2.60
N ASP A 135 7.24 3.68 3.31
CA ASP A 135 8.61 3.15 3.17
C ASP A 135 9.38 2.93 4.48
N TYR A 136 8.76 3.14 5.64
CA TYR A 136 9.41 2.82 6.92
C TYR A 136 9.37 1.33 7.21
N GLY A 137 10.54 0.78 7.57
CA GLY A 137 10.66 -0.62 7.94
C GLY A 137 10.21 -0.90 9.39
N ILE A 138 10.00 -2.19 9.68
CA ILE A 138 9.60 -2.66 11.01
C ILE A 138 10.58 -2.16 12.11
N GLY A 139 11.88 -2.28 11.89
CA GLY A 139 12.91 -1.85 12.84
C GLY A 139 12.95 -0.34 13.09
N GLU A 140 12.29 0.47 12.28
CA GLU A 140 12.14 1.91 12.48
C GLU A 140 10.87 2.23 13.26
N ILE A 141 9.77 1.52 12.99
CA ILE A 141 8.47 1.74 13.63
C ILE A 141 8.48 1.20 15.07
N GLU A 142 9.05 0.03 15.31
CA GLU A 142 9.09 -0.61 16.63
C GLU A 142 9.87 0.18 17.70
N LYS A 143 10.76 1.07 17.28
CA LYS A 143 11.50 1.96 18.22
C LYS A 143 10.60 2.98 18.89
N TYR A 144 9.39 3.17 18.38
CA TYR A 144 8.47 4.20 18.87
C TYR A 144 7.19 3.58 19.43
N ASN A 145 6.66 4.22 20.47
CA ASN A 145 5.34 3.88 20.99
C ASN A 145 4.28 4.40 20.01
N ILE A 146 3.77 3.52 19.17
CA ILE A 146 2.64 3.82 18.31
C ILE A 146 1.35 3.93 19.13
N ASN A 147 0.37 4.69 18.65
CA ASN A 147 -0.94 4.74 19.27
C ASN A 147 -1.50 3.33 19.42
N ARG A 148 -1.99 3.01 20.60
CA ARG A 148 -2.45 1.67 20.97
C ARG A 148 -3.54 1.13 20.05
N THR A 149 -4.40 2.00 19.55
CA THR A 149 -5.55 1.68 18.69
C THR A 149 -5.37 2.18 17.25
N ALA A 150 -4.11 2.35 16.79
CA ALA A 150 -3.86 2.81 15.44
C ALA A 150 -4.25 1.77 14.39
N ILE A 151 -4.71 2.26 13.24
CA ILE A 151 -4.84 1.49 12.01
C ILE A 151 -3.67 1.88 11.12
N LEU A 152 -2.80 0.91 10.81
CA LEU A 152 -1.58 1.07 10.06
C LEU A 152 -1.72 0.36 8.71
N ILE A 153 -1.62 1.09 7.60
CA ILE A 153 -1.63 0.54 6.23
C ILE A 153 -0.19 0.53 5.73
N ASN A 154 0.37 -0.64 5.45
CA ASN A 154 1.76 -0.82 5.05
C ASN A 154 1.89 -1.05 3.54
N ILE A 155 2.64 -0.18 2.86
CA ILE A 155 2.77 -0.21 1.41
C ILE A 155 3.96 -1.08 0.98
N GLU A 156 5.20 -0.70 1.25
CA GLU A 156 6.38 -1.45 0.76
C GLU A 156 6.69 -2.70 1.57
N GLN A 157 6.54 -2.64 2.88
CA GLN A 157 6.97 -3.71 3.78
C GLN A 157 5.83 -4.20 4.65
N LYS A 158 5.81 -5.50 4.93
CA LYS A 158 4.91 -6.04 5.97
C LYS A 158 5.45 -5.61 7.34
N VAL A 159 4.59 -4.98 8.14
CA VAL A 159 4.94 -4.56 9.51
C VAL A 159 4.01 -5.26 10.48
N LYS A 160 4.61 -6.02 11.40
CA LYS A 160 3.93 -6.63 12.55
C LYS A 160 4.31 -5.86 13.79
N ILE A 161 3.35 -5.34 14.52
CA ILE A 161 3.59 -4.67 15.81
C ILE A 161 3.54 -5.73 16.92
N GLU A 162 4.70 -6.06 17.51
CA GLU A 162 4.78 -7.12 18.52
C GLU A 162 4.49 -6.65 19.96
N SER A 163 4.22 -5.35 20.15
CA SER A 163 3.89 -4.82 21.48
C SER A 163 2.59 -5.42 22.01
N MET A 164 2.62 -6.02 23.20
CA MET A 164 1.42 -6.52 23.88
C MET A 164 0.39 -5.43 24.19
N ALA A 165 0.80 -4.17 24.19
CA ALA A 165 -0.08 -3.03 24.40
C ALA A 165 -0.77 -2.57 23.11
N PHE A 166 -0.39 -3.07 21.95
CA PHE A 166 -1.00 -2.69 20.67
C PHE A 166 -2.26 -3.52 20.40
N GLU A 167 -3.38 -2.85 20.42
CA GLU A 167 -4.73 -3.38 20.12
C GLU A 167 -5.24 -2.91 18.77
N GLY A 168 -4.40 -2.18 18.03
CA GLY A 168 -4.71 -1.65 16.72
C GLY A 168 -4.63 -2.71 15.63
N ILE A 169 -4.70 -2.25 14.38
CA ILE A 169 -4.72 -3.09 13.19
C ILE A 169 -3.52 -2.74 12.31
N SER A 170 -2.76 -3.76 11.89
CA SER A 170 -1.70 -3.64 10.88
C SER A 170 -2.14 -4.33 9.61
N ILE A 171 -2.41 -3.54 8.56
CA ILE A 171 -2.86 -4.02 7.24
C ILE A 171 -1.62 -4.16 6.38
N ASN A 172 -1.38 -5.37 5.88
CA ASN A 172 -0.19 -5.73 5.14
C ASN A 172 -0.45 -6.16 3.69
N ASN A 173 -1.72 -6.44 3.36
CA ASN A 173 -2.14 -6.77 2.01
C ASN A 173 -3.66 -6.59 1.86
N VAL A 174 -4.16 -6.76 0.64
CA VAL A 174 -5.57 -6.66 0.28
C VAL A 174 -5.95 -7.81 -0.66
N ASN A 175 -7.12 -8.39 -0.48
CA ASN A 175 -7.74 -9.24 -1.48
C ASN A 175 -8.72 -8.42 -2.30
N ILE A 176 -8.55 -8.45 -3.62
CA ILE A 176 -9.42 -7.76 -4.57
C ILE A 176 -10.35 -8.74 -5.30
N GLN A 177 -11.48 -8.21 -5.72
CA GLN A 177 -12.31 -8.82 -6.75
C GLN A 177 -11.86 -8.28 -8.10
N ILE A 178 -11.58 -9.16 -9.03
CA ILE A 178 -11.30 -8.82 -10.42
C ILE A 178 -12.49 -9.24 -11.30
N PRO A 179 -12.72 -8.59 -12.45
CA PRO A 179 -13.79 -8.94 -13.38
C PRO A 179 -13.72 -10.39 -13.86
N ASP A 180 -14.89 -11.00 -14.12
CA ASP A 180 -14.99 -12.40 -14.55
C ASP A 180 -14.27 -12.65 -15.89
N GLU A 181 -14.29 -11.66 -16.80
CA GLU A 181 -13.58 -11.74 -18.09
C GLU A 181 -12.06 -11.89 -17.88
N LEU A 182 -11.50 -11.25 -16.85
CA LEU A 182 -10.08 -11.39 -16.51
C LEU A 182 -9.80 -12.73 -15.84
N ILE A 183 -10.74 -13.26 -15.06
CA ILE A 183 -10.64 -14.60 -14.46
C ILE A 183 -10.55 -15.65 -15.58
N GLU A 184 -11.42 -15.56 -16.58
CA GLU A 184 -11.41 -16.44 -17.74
C GLU A 184 -10.11 -16.31 -18.54
N HIS A 185 -9.62 -15.08 -18.75
CA HIS A 185 -8.37 -14.80 -19.44
C HIS A 185 -7.15 -15.45 -18.76
N PHE A 186 -7.06 -15.37 -17.43
CA PHE A 186 -5.96 -15.97 -16.67
C PHE A 186 -6.07 -17.51 -16.57
N GLY A 187 -7.28 -18.05 -16.60
CA GLY A 187 -7.53 -19.49 -16.57
C GLY A 187 -6.75 -20.19 -15.45
N ARG A 188 -6.00 -21.26 -15.82
CA ARG A 188 -5.24 -22.07 -14.85
C ARG A 188 -4.12 -21.32 -14.14
N MET A 189 -3.70 -20.15 -14.59
CA MET A 189 -2.68 -19.36 -13.87
C MET A 189 -3.17 -18.93 -12.50
N MET A 190 -4.49 -18.72 -12.34
CA MET A 190 -5.08 -18.33 -11.04
C MET A 190 -5.00 -19.41 -9.96
N GLU A 191 -4.77 -20.67 -10.34
CA GLU A 191 -4.58 -21.75 -9.37
C GLU A 191 -3.20 -21.69 -8.69
N LYS A 192 -2.23 -20.98 -9.30
CA LYS A 192 -0.83 -21.01 -8.91
C LYS A 192 -0.23 -19.64 -8.59
N ILE A 193 -0.76 -18.60 -9.20
CA ILE A 193 -0.25 -17.23 -9.04
C ILE A 193 -1.33 -16.41 -8.37
N ASN A 194 -0.93 -15.62 -7.35
CA ASN A 194 -1.82 -14.71 -6.65
C ASN A 194 -2.51 -13.76 -7.65
N LYS A 195 -3.81 -13.56 -7.50
CA LYS A 195 -4.63 -12.74 -8.42
C LYS A 195 -4.20 -11.27 -8.45
N ASN A 196 -3.70 -10.71 -7.34
CA ASN A 196 -3.15 -9.36 -7.32
C ASN A 196 -1.93 -9.25 -8.25
N ILE A 197 -1.03 -10.25 -8.21
CA ILE A 197 0.14 -10.32 -9.11
C ILE A 197 -0.32 -10.41 -10.57
N LEU A 198 -1.29 -11.29 -10.87
CA LEU A 198 -1.81 -11.44 -12.23
C LEU A 198 -2.45 -10.15 -12.72
N TYR A 199 -3.30 -9.52 -11.90
CA TYR A 199 -3.95 -8.27 -12.26
C TYR A 199 -2.91 -7.16 -12.50
N MET A 200 -1.97 -6.98 -11.58
CA MET A 200 -0.91 -5.99 -11.74
C MET A 200 -0.01 -6.24 -12.95
N SER A 201 0.15 -7.50 -13.37
CA SER A 201 0.90 -7.83 -14.60
C SER A 201 0.24 -7.31 -15.88
N LEU A 202 -1.10 -7.18 -15.89
CA LEU A 202 -1.83 -6.55 -16.99
C LEU A 202 -1.74 -5.03 -16.94
N VAL A 203 -1.93 -4.46 -15.75
CA VAL A 203 -2.08 -3.01 -15.56
C VAL A 203 -0.76 -2.28 -15.69
N ASN A 204 0.33 -2.85 -15.15
CA ASN A 204 1.67 -2.23 -15.16
C ASN A 204 2.37 -2.25 -16.54
N GLN A 205 1.77 -2.80 -17.58
CA GLN A 205 2.40 -2.90 -18.90
C GLN A 205 2.66 -1.52 -19.53
N LYS A 206 3.80 -0.89 -19.16
CA LYS A 206 4.31 0.38 -19.74
C LYS A 206 3.34 1.56 -19.67
N GLN A 207 2.48 1.62 -18.66
CA GLN A 207 1.52 2.70 -18.53
C GLN A 207 2.04 3.79 -17.59
N GLU A 208 1.66 5.03 -17.90
CA GLU A 208 1.80 6.15 -16.98
C GLU A 208 0.91 5.93 -15.74
N LEU A 209 1.29 6.51 -14.61
CA LEU A 209 0.57 6.35 -13.34
C LEU A 209 -0.93 6.64 -13.44
N ALA A 210 -1.31 7.72 -14.12
CA ALA A 210 -2.71 8.09 -14.32
C ALA A 210 -3.51 6.98 -15.02
N ARG A 211 -2.95 6.38 -16.06
CA ARG A 211 -3.59 5.29 -16.80
C ARG A 211 -3.76 4.02 -15.98
N ILE A 212 -2.84 3.75 -15.05
CA ILE A 212 -2.98 2.62 -14.13
C ILE A 212 -4.19 2.83 -13.23
N LYS A 213 -4.33 4.01 -12.63
CA LYS A 213 -5.48 4.36 -11.79
C LYS A 213 -6.81 4.35 -12.56
N ASP A 214 -6.81 4.91 -13.76
CA ASP A 214 -8.00 4.89 -14.63
C ASP A 214 -8.41 3.46 -14.97
N ARG A 215 -7.45 2.60 -15.30
CA ARG A 215 -7.71 1.20 -15.59
C ARG A 215 -8.28 0.44 -14.39
N ILE A 216 -7.76 0.66 -13.19
CA ILE A 216 -8.28 0.06 -11.95
C ILE A 216 -9.75 0.46 -11.72
N LYS A 217 -10.10 1.73 -12.00
CA LYS A 217 -11.48 2.22 -11.92
C LYS A 217 -12.38 1.64 -13.01
N GLU A 218 -11.91 1.60 -14.26
CA GLU A 218 -12.65 1.01 -15.38
C GLU A 218 -12.96 -0.47 -15.16
N ASP A 219 -11.98 -1.22 -14.64
CA ASP A 219 -12.13 -2.64 -14.30
C ASP A 219 -12.97 -2.85 -13.03
N ASN A 220 -13.44 -1.77 -12.40
CA ASN A 220 -14.30 -1.80 -11.22
C ASN A 220 -13.76 -2.74 -10.12
N ILE A 221 -12.49 -2.57 -9.78
CA ILE A 221 -11.82 -3.38 -8.78
C ILE A 221 -12.37 -3.06 -7.39
N HIS A 222 -12.82 -4.09 -6.67
CA HIS A 222 -13.36 -3.96 -5.33
C HIS A 222 -12.50 -4.69 -4.30
N ILE A 223 -12.42 -4.11 -3.10
CA ILE A 223 -11.79 -4.74 -1.95
C ILE A 223 -12.75 -5.77 -1.38
N LEU A 224 -12.31 -7.03 -1.35
CA LEU A 224 -13.04 -8.11 -0.69
C LEU A 224 -12.69 -8.19 0.80
N ASN A 225 -11.40 -8.15 1.11
CA ASN A 225 -10.88 -8.27 2.46
C ASN A 225 -9.55 -7.55 2.60
N LEU A 226 -9.28 -7.06 3.81
CA LEU A 226 -7.97 -6.59 4.22
C LEU A 226 -7.23 -7.69 4.98
N ILE A 227 -5.91 -7.77 4.79
CA ILE A 227 -5.07 -8.82 5.32
C ILE A 227 -4.05 -8.23 6.29
N GLY A 228 -4.06 -8.70 7.52
CA GLY A 228 -3.08 -8.39 8.55
C GLY A 228 -2.07 -9.53 8.77
N ASP A 229 -1.39 -9.48 9.91
CA ASP A 229 -0.37 -10.48 10.27
C ASP A 229 -0.95 -11.88 10.52
N LYS A 230 -2.20 -11.94 10.96
CA LYS A 230 -2.91 -13.20 11.29
C LYS A 230 -3.81 -13.70 10.18
N GLY A 231 -3.80 -13.08 9.01
CA GLY A 231 -4.67 -13.37 7.89
C GLY A 231 -5.74 -12.31 7.68
N ILE A 232 -6.93 -12.71 7.25
CA ILE A 232 -8.06 -11.81 6.96
C ILE A 232 -8.49 -11.10 8.24
N ILE A 233 -8.60 -9.78 8.17
CA ILE A 233 -9.09 -8.92 9.23
C ILE A 233 -10.62 -8.86 9.12
N SER A 234 -11.31 -9.20 10.19
CA SER A 234 -12.77 -9.17 10.23
C SER A 234 -13.30 -7.74 10.38
N GLN A 235 -14.54 -7.49 9.93
CA GLN A 235 -15.20 -6.20 10.13
C GLN A 235 -15.36 -5.87 11.63
N GLU A 236 -15.57 -6.88 12.47
CA GLU A 236 -15.70 -6.70 13.92
C GLU A 236 -14.41 -6.19 14.57
N GLU A 237 -13.24 -6.52 14.04
CA GLU A 237 -11.97 -5.96 14.52
C GLU A 237 -11.91 -4.47 14.26
N PHE A 238 -12.35 -3.98 13.09
CA PHE A 238 -12.40 -2.54 12.79
C PHE A 238 -13.40 -1.79 13.67
N LYS A 239 -14.56 -2.37 13.97
CA LYS A 239 -15.59 -1.75 14.86
C LYS A 239 -15.13 -1.60 16.30
N ARG A 240 -14.18 -2.42 16.75
CA ARG A 240 -13.59 -2.33 18.10
C ARG A 240 -12.58 -1.20 18.25
N ILE A 241 -12.06 -0.68 17.16
CA ILE A 241 -11.13 0.45 17.17
C ILE A 241 -11.93 1.76 17.36
N PRO A 242 -11.68 2.51 18.45
CA PRO A 242 -12.46 3.70 18.80
C PRO A 242 -12.23 4.88 17.86
#